data_2c8a6d00023abfec30097d815144244e
#
_entry.id   2c8a6d00023abfec30097d815144244e
#
_cell.length_a   1.000
_cell.length_b   1.000
_cell.length_c   1.000
_cell.angle_alpha   90.00
_cell.angle_beta   90.00
_cell.angle_gamma   90.00
#
_symmetry.space_group_name_H-M   'P 1'
#
loop_
_entity.id
_entity.type
_entity.pdbx_description
1 polymer ?
#
loop_
_entity_poly.entity_id
_entity_poly.type
_entity_poly.pdbx_seq_one_letter_code
_entity_poly.pdbx_strand_id
1 'polypeptide(L)'
;MTVFSKEKVLLLHQYIAAETGGSVGVRDEGLLESALQSAFATFDGNELYPTKVEKAARIGASLVGNHAFLDGNKRVGMYVMLTFLEVNGIKLECTDEDIVRAGLALADGSMSYEGLLEWIRLREQTHED
;
A
#
# COMPACT_ATOMS: atom_id res chain seq x y z
N MET A 1 -7.32 -5.23 14.31
CA MET A 1 -6.94 -4.81 12.94
C MET A 1 -6.16 -5.93 12.26
N THR A 2 -6.51 -6.23 11.02
CA THR A 2 -5.89 -7.32 10.29
C THR A 2 -4.65 -6.84 9.56
N VAL A 3 -3.53 -7.54 9.77
CA VAL A 3 -2.24 -7.21 9.18
C VAL A 3 -1.90 -8.23 8.10
N PHE A 4 -1.33 -7.77 7.00
CA PHE A 4 -0.81 -8.67 5.98
C PHE A 4 0.55 -9.21 6.36
N SER A 5 0.72 -10.52 6.18
CA SER A 5 2.02 -11.15 6.30
C SER A 5 2.83 -10.90 5.03
N LYS A 6 4.14 -11.07 5.14
CA LYS A 6 5.06 -10.98 4.02
C LYS A 6 4.66 -12.00 2.93
N GLU A 7 4.25 -13.19 3.34
CA GLU A 7 3.85 -14.26 2.42
C GLU A 7 2.65 -13.85 1.57
N LYS A 8 1.67 -13.17 2.15
CA LYS A 8 0.50 -12.70 1.40
C LYS A 8 0.88 -11.61 0.40
N VAL A 9 1.80 -10.73 0.77
CA VAL A 9 2.30 -9.69 -0.14
C VAL A 9 3.03 -10.33 -1.31
N LEU A 10 3.85 -11.35 -1.05
CA LEU A 10 4.55 -12.08 -2.11
C LEU A 10 3.58 -12.77 -3.06
N LEU A 11 2.53 -13.39 -2.54
CA LEU A 11 1.51 -14.01 -3.39
C LEU A 11 0.82 -12.98 -4.27
N LEU A 12 0.49 -11.83 -3.71
CA LEU A 12 -0.13 -10.75 -4.46
C LEU A 12 0.80 -10.25 -5.58
N HIS A 13 2.08 -10.10 -5.26
CA HIS A 13 3.07 -9.69 -6.26
C HIS A 13 3.16 -10.70 -7.41
N GLN A 14 3.18 -11.99 -7.08
CA GLN A 14 3.23 -13.05 -8.09
C GLN A 14 2.00 -13.01 -8.99
N TYR A 15 0.82 -12.80 -8.41
CA TYR A 15 -0.41 -12.69 -9.17
C TYR A 15 -0.36 -11.51 -10.14
N ILE A 16 0.04 -10.35 -9.65
CA ILE A 16 0.12 -9.15 -10.47
C ILE A 16 1.15 -9.32 -11.59
N ALA A 17 2.30 -9.90 -11.29
CA ALA A 17 3.34 -10.12 -12.29
C ALA A 17 2.88 -11.09 -13.38
N ALA A 18 2.15 -12.15 -13.00
CA ALA A 18 1.61 -13.12 -13.96
C ALA A 18 0.60 -12.46 -14.89
N GLU A 19 -0.25 -11.58 -14.36
CA GLU A 19 -1.25 -10.88 -15.18
C GLU A 19 -0.64 -9.85 -16.12
N THR A 20 0.52 -9.30 -15.77
CA THR A 20 1.10 -8.15 -16.49
C THR A 20 2.40 -8.48 -17.20
N GLY A 21 2.92 -9.70 -17.03
CA GLY A 21 4.20 -10.09 -17.63
C GLY A 21 5.42 -9.53 -16.93
N GLY A 22 5.25 -8.97 -15.73
CA GLY A 22 6.36 -8.45 -14.96
C GLY A 22 7.15 -9.55 -14.28
N SER A 23 8.36 -9.22 -13.84
CA SER A 23 9.23 -10.15 -13.12
C SER A 23 8.69 -10.38 -11.70
N VAL A 24 8.74 -11.64 -11.23
CA VAL A 24 8.40 -11.96 -9.84
C VAL A 24 9.69 -12.08 -9.05
N GLY A 25 9.77 -11.44 -7.92
CA GLY A 25 10.93 -11.52 -7.06
C GLY A 25 10.99 -10.39 -6.07
N VAL A 26 11.53 -10.68 -4.92
CA VAL A 26 11.79 -9.68 -3.90
C VAL A 26 13.23 -9.24 -4.05
N ARG A 27 13.43 -7.95 -4.24
CA ARG A 27 14.77 -7.38 -4.34
C ARG A 27 15.45 -7.35 -2.98
N ASP A 28 14.69 -7.02 -1.93
CA ASP A 28 15.21 -6.87 -0.59
C ASP A 28 14.11 -7.17 0.42
N GLU A 29 14.20 -8.32 1.09
CA GLU A 29 13.20 -8.72 2.08
C GLU A 29 13.17 -7.80 3.30
N GLY A 30 14.31 -7.22 3.67
CA GLY A 30 14.37 -6.26 4.76
C GLY A 30 13.56 -5.01 4.47
N LEU A 31 13.62 -4.52 3.25
CA LEU A 31 12.81 -3.37 2.83
C LEU A 31 11.32 -3.71 2.83
N LEU A 32 10.96 -4.93 2.40
CA LEU A 32 9.58 -5.37 2.42
C LEU A 32 9.04 -5.43 3.85
N GLU A 33 9.77 -6.07 4.75
CA GLU A 33 9.37 -6.15 6.16
C GLU A 33 9.28 -4.78 6.80
N SER A 34 10.25 -3.92 6.52
CA SER A 34 10.28 -2.57 7.04
C SER A 34 9.03 -1.78 6.60
N ALA A 35 8.64 -1.91 5.35
CA ALA A 35 7.45 -1.25 4.84
C ALA A 35 6.18 -1.71 5.55
N LEU A 36 6.05 -3.03 5.74
CA LEU A 36 4.87 -3.58 6.41
C LEU A 36 4.81 -3.16 7.88
N GLN A 37 5.96 -3.16 8.55
CA GLN A 37 6.03 -2.80 9.98
C GLN A 37 5.89 -1.31 10.22
N SER A 38 6.25 -0.47 9.25
CA SER A 38 6.23 0.97 9.41
C SER A 38 4.84 1.52 9.78
N ALA A 39 3.79 0.85 9.32
CA ALA A 39 2.42 1.26 9.62
C ALA A 39 2.05 1.09 11.08
N PHE A 40 2.79 0.24 11.80
CA PHE A 40 2.53 -0.06 13.22
C PHE A 40 3.56 0.58 14.13
N ALA A 41 4.34 1.51 13.62
CA ALA A 41 5.37 2.19 14.39
C ALA A 41 4.75 3.03 15.52
N THR A 42 5.45 3.07 16.66
CA THR A 42 5.03 3.86 17.80
C THR A 42 6.16 4.82 18.21
N PHE A 43 5.78 5.89 18.88
CA PHE A 43 6.72 6.81 19.49
C PHE A 43 6.18 7.17 20.87
N ASP A 44 6.98 6.94 21.88
CA ASP A 44 6.63 7.23 23.27
C ASP A 44 5.32 6.57 23.68
N GLY A 45 5.11 5.33 23.22
CA GLY A 45 3.93 4.54 23.53
C GLY A 45 2.70 4.85 22.69
N ASN A 46 2.79 5.82 21.79
CA ASN A 46 1.65 6.23 20.94
C ASN A 46 1.88 5.79 19.51
N GLU A 47 0.84 5.31 18.85
CA GLU A 47 0.92 4.94 17.45
C GLU A 47 1.10 6.17 16.57
N LEU A 48 2.05 6.13 15.64
CA LEU A 48 2.25 7.21 14.67
C LEU A 48 1.15 7.27 13.63
N TYR A 49 0.56 6.11 13.32
CA TYR A 49 -0.51 5.99 12.32
C TYR A 49 -1.69 5.27 12.96
N PRO A 50 -2.48 5.98 13.79
CA PRO A 50 -3.49 5.30 14.63
C PRO A 50 -4.71 4.77 13.89
N THR A 51 -5.08 5.34 12.75
CA THR A 51 -6.26 4.90 12.02
C THR A 51 -5.91 3.89 10.93
N LYS A 52 -6.92 3.13 10.49
CA LYS A 52 -6.76 2.18 9.39
C LYS A 52 -6.31 2.87 8.11
N VAL A 53 -6.88 4.04 7.82
CA VAL A 53 -6.56 4.80 6.62
C VAL A 53 -5.12 5.31 6.67
N GLU A 54 -4.68 5.80 7.84
CA GLU A 54 -3.30 6.24 8.00
C GLU A 54 -2.31 5.09 7.85
N LYS A 55 -2.62 3.92 8.42
CA LYS A 55 -1.76 2.74 8.26
C LYS A 55 -1.69 2.29 6.80
N ALA A 56 -2.83 2.28 6.11
CA ALA A 56 -2.87 1.90 4.71
C ALA A 56 -2.02 2.84 3.85
N ALA A 57 -2.14 4.13 4.06
CA ALA A 57 -1.35 5.12 3.33
C ALA A 57 0.14 4.94 3.58
N ARG A 58 0.52 4.61 4.81
CA ARG A 58 1.93 4.36 5.14
C ARG A 58 2.47 3.12 4.43
N ILE A 59 1.68 2.05 4.41
CA ILE A 59 2.06 0.82 3.69
C ILE A 59 2.24 1.11 2.20
N GLY A 60 1.26 1.77 1.58
CA GLY A 60 1.32 2.07 0.16
C GLY A 60 2.52 2.94 -0.20
N ALA A 61 2.72 4.03 0.52
CA ALA A 61 3.83 4.94 0.27
C ALA A 61 5.18 4.24 0.46
N SER A 62 5.30 3.41 1.50
CA SER A 62 6.55 2.71 1.78
C SER A 62 6.87 1.66 0.72
N LEU A 63 5.88 0.86 0.32
CA LEU A 63 6.11 -0.19 -0.68
C LEU A 63 6.43 0.39 -2.05
N VAL A 64 5.77 1.46 -2.45
CA VAL A 64 6.06 2.10 -3.73
C VAL A 64 7.43 2.76 -3.69
N GLY A 65 7.79 3.36 -2.57
CA GLY A 65 8.99 4.18 -2.46
C GLY A 65 10.29 3.43 -2.20
N ASN A 66 10.24 2.26 -1.56
CA ASN A 66 11.48 1.61 -1.09
C ASN A 66 12.05 0.54 -2.03
N HIS A 67 11.37 0.27 -3.14
CA HIS A 67 11.86 -0.67 -4.16
C HIS A 67 12.18 -2.07 -3.63
N ALA A 68 11.33 -2.59 -2.74
CA ALA A 68 11.50 -3.93 -2.18
C ALA A 68 11.38 -5.04 -3.23
N PHE A 69 10.77 -4.78 -4.36
CA PHE A 69 10.56 -5.74 -5.44
C PHE A 69 11.40 -5.37 -6.66
N LEU A 70 11.75 -6.37 -7.46
CA LEU A 70 12.48 -6.14 -8.72
C LEU A 70 11.63 -5.38 -9.73
N ASP A 71 10.33 -5.65 -9.72
CA ASP A 71 9.39 -5.04 -10.65
C ASP A 71 8.03 -4.98 -9.96
N GLY A 72 7.18 -4.10 -10.42
CA GLY A 72 5.81 -4.03 -9.94
C GLY A 72 5.61 -3.30 -8.61
N ASN A 73 6.62 -2.57 -8.11
CA ASN A 73 6.50 -1.85 -6.84
C ASN A 73 5.28 -0.95 -6.76
N LYS A 74 5.02 -0.23 -7.85
CA LYS A 74 3.89 0.71 -7.89
C LYS A 74 2.56 -0.02 -7.74
N ARG A 75 2.41 -1.14 -8.44
CA ARG A 75 1.18 -1.94 -8.37
C ARG A 75 1.06 -2.67 -7.06
N VAL A 76 2.15 -3.32 -6.63
CA VAL A 76 2.13 -4.06 -5.36
C VAL A 76 1.78 -3.12 -4.22
N GLY A 77 2.44 -1.96 -4.15
CA GLY A 77 2.18 -1.00 -3.09
C GLY A 77 0.73 -0.55 -3.05
N MET A 78 0.17 -0.19 -4.20
CA MET A 78 -1.21 0.26 -4.26
C MET A 78 -2.21 -0.85 -3.95
N TYR A 79 -2.01 -2.06 -4.49
CA TYR A 79 -2.95 -3.15 -4.25
C TYR A 79 -2.85 -3.71 -2.84
N VAL A 80 -1.66 -3.72 -2.23
CA VAL A 80 -1.52 -4.09 -0.82
C VAL A 80 -2.29 -3.10 0.05
N MET A 81 -2.13 -1.82 -0.22
CA MET A 81 -2.86 -0.77 0.48
C MET A 81 -4.37 -0.97 0.38
N LEU A 82 -4.87 -1.17 -0.84
CA LEU A 82 -6.29 -1.36 -1.08
C LEU A 82 -6.83 -2.61 -0.39
N THR A 83 -6.07 -3.70 -0.43
CA THR A 83 -6.47 -4.94 0.21
C THR A 83 -6.43 -4.82 1.72
N PHE A 84 -5.43 -4.12 2.27
CA PHE A 84 -5.39 -3.83 3.70
C PHE A 84 -6.64 -3.09 4.15
N LEU A 85 -7.05 -2.07 3.39
CA LEU A 85 -8.27 -1.32 3.69
C LEU A 85 -9.50 -2.24 3.63
N GLU A 86 -9.59 -3.04 2.59
CA GLU A 86 -10.75 -3.92 2.38
C GLU A 86 -10.90 -4.94 3.51
N VAL A 87 -9.81 -5.60 3.93
CA VAL A 87 -9.89 -6.56 5.03
C VAL A 87 -10.19 -5.89 6.37
N ASN A 88 -10.02 -4.58 6.46
CA ASN A 88 -10.36 -3.79 7.63
C ASN A 88 -11.69 -3.03 7.48
N GLY A 89 -12.47 -3.40 6.47
CA GLY A 89 -13.83 -2.90 6.31
C GLY A 89 -13.99 -1.60 5.54
N ILE A 90 -12.95 -1.14 4.88
CA ILE A 90 -12.98 0.12 4.13
C ILE A 90 -12.83 -0.16 2.63
N LYS A 91 -13.80 0.28 1.85
CA LYS A 91 -13.75 0.18 0.40
C LYS A 91 -13.54 1.54 -0.23
N LEU A 92 -12.78 1.58 -1.30
CA LEU A 92 -12.55 2.80 -2.06
C LEU A 92 -13.21 2.69 -3.43
N GLU A 93 -13.74 3.80 -3.91
CA GLU A 93 -14.20 3.91 -5.29
C GLU A 93 -13.06 4.45 -6.13
N CYS A 94 -12.44 3.59 -6.91
CA CYS A 94 -11.37 4.00 -7.81
C CYS A 94 -11.28 3.03 -8.99
N THR A 95 -10.83 3.56 -10.11
CA THR A 95 -10.59 2.77 -11.31
C THR A 95 -9.14 2.30 -11.33
N ASP A 96 -8.82 1.34 -12.21
CA ASP A 96 -7.43 0.93 -12.41
C ASP A 96 -6.57 2.12 -12.83
N GLU A 97 -7.11 3.01 -13.64
CA GLU A 97 -6.40 4.22 -14.04
C GLU A 97 -6.06 5.11 -12.85
N ASP A 98 -6.99 5.28 -11.91
CA ASP A 98 -6.75 6.06 -10.70
C ASP A 98 -5.60 5.44 -9.90
N ILE A 99 -5.57 4.12 -9.79
CA ILE A 99 -4.54 3.39 -9.06
C ILE A 99 -3.17 3.59 -9.72
N VAL A 100 -3.12 3.46 -11.04
CA VAL A 100 -1.87 3.64 -11.80
C VAL A 100 -1.34 5.06 -11.64
N ARG A 101 -2.20 6.06 -11.75
CA ARG A 101 -1.80 7.47 -11.61
C ARG A 101 -1.25 7.76 -10.22
N ALA A 102 -1.90 7.25 -9.18
CA ALA A 102 -1.42 7.45 -7.81
C ALA A 102 -0.08 6.75 -7.60
N GLY A 103 0.07 5.53 -8.10
CA GLY A 103 1.33 4.80 -8.00
C GLY A 103 2.48 5.52 -8.70
N LEU A 104 2.23 6.08 -9.88
CA LEU A 104 3.23 6.85 -10.61
C LEU A 104 3.60 8.13 -9.85
N ALA A 105 2.61 8.82 -9.28
CA ALA A 105 2.85 10.04 -8.52
C ALA A 105 3.67 9.78 -7.25
N LEU A 106 3.43 8.66 -6.58
CA LEU A 106 4.24 8.25 -5.44
C LEU A 106 5.66 7.93 -5.87
N ALA A 107 5.81 7.24 -6.99
CA ALA A 107 7.12 6.82 -7.47
C ALA A 107 7.99 8.00 -7.93
N ASP A 108 7.39 9.03 -8.52
CA ASP A 108 8.13 10.18 -9.00
C ASP A 108 8.28 11.30 -7.97
N GLY A 109 7.69 11.12 -6.77
CA GLY A 109 7.79 12.08 -5.69
C GLY A 109 6.78 13.21 -5.72
N SER A 110 5.86 13.22 -6.69
CA SER A 110 4.85 14.28 -6.76
C SER A 110 3.72 14.07 -5.75
N MET A 111 3.58 12.86 -5.21
CA MET A 111 2.62 12.57 -4.15
C MET A 111 3.37 12.07 -2.91
N SER A 112 3.13 12.70 -1.77
CA SER A 112 3.70 12.31 -0.48
C SER A 112 2.77 11.32 0.23
N TYR A 113 3.20 10.86 1.43
CA TYR A 113 2.33 10.11 2.33
C TYR A 113 1.03 10.88 2.60
N GLU A 114 1.15 12.16 2.91
CA GLU A 114 -0.01 13.00 3.20
C GLU A 114 -0.93 13.13 1.99
N GLY A 115 -0.34 13.23 0.81
CA GLY A 115 -1.11 13.26 -0.44
C GLY A 115 -1.86 11.96 -0.67
N LEU A 116 -1.22 10.83 -0.39
CA LEU A 116 -1.86 9.52 -0.52
C LEU A 116 -2.99 9.36 0.50
N LEU A 117 -2.78 9.82 1.72
CA LEU A 117 -3.81 9.80 2.76
C LEU A 117 -5.05 10.57 2.31
N GLU A 118 -4.86 11.76 1.75
CA GLU A 118 -5.96 12.56 1.22
C GLU A 118 -6.64 11.86 0.04
N TRP A 119 -5.84 11.25 -0.84
CA TRP A 119 -6.35 10.49 -1.97
C TRP A 119 -7.29 9.36 -1.53
N ILE A 120 -6.91 8.65 -0.46
CA ILE A 120 -7.74 7.59 0.13
C ILE A 120 -9.04 8.18 0.67
N ARG A 121 -8.95 9.26 1.44
CA ARG A 121 -10.13 9.88 2.07
C ARG A 121 -11.14 10.38 1.05
N LEU A 122 -10.66 10.92 -0.07
CA LEU A 122 -11.54 11.40 -1.13
C LEU A 122 -12.28 10.27 -1.85
N ARG A 123 -11.74 9.07 -1.82
CA ARG A 123 -12.30 7.92 -2.53
C ARG A 123 -12.99 6.91 -1.61
N GLU A 124 -12.99 7.16 -0.33
CA GLU A 124 -13.62 6.28 0.63
C GLU A 124 -15.14 6.29 0.43
N GLN A 125 -15.72 5.09 0.27
CA GLN A 125 -17.16 4.99 0.14
C GLN A 125 -17.81 5.31 1.46
N THR A 126 -18.82 6.17 1.41
CA THR A 126 -19.61 6.50 2.57
C THR A 126 -20.54 5.32 2.87
N HIS A 127 -20.44 4.78 4.06
CA HIS A 127 -21.37 3.76 4.51
C HIS A 127 -22.48 4.44 5.30
N GLU A 128 -23.68 4.22 4.82
CA GLU A 128 -24.87 4.65 5.53
C GLU A 128 -25.22 3.58 6.56
N ASP A 129 -25.02 3.88 7.78
CA ASP A 129 -25.33 2.94 8.86
C ASP A 129 -26.66 3.26 9.49
#